data_1610cddfd80a9f110401fdcb5afd2e3e
#
_entry.id   1610cddfd80a9f110401fdcb5afd2e3e
#
_cell.length_a   1.000
_cell.length_b   1.000
_cell.length_c   1.000
_cell.angle_alpha   90.00
_cell.angle_beta   90.00
_cell.angle_gamma   90.00
#
_symmetry.space_group_name_H-M   'P 1'
#
loop_
_entity.id
_entity.type
_entity.pdbx_description
1 polymer ?
#
loop_
_entity_poly.entity_id
_entity_poly.type
_entity_poly.pdbx_seq_one_letter_code
_entity_poly.pdbx_strand_id
1 'polypeptide(L)'
;MADTKKQASYSPSHARDVMRPGFIAKLVLMMLIDALGVYGLFAAWTAGSTAIAVTMVIGLIIINWVYFSKRMLPAKYLVPGMVFLLVYQVFVMGYTGYVSLTNYGQGHNSTKDDAVNSILAAGEQRAEGAPTVPTAVVENGDKLQLVVRDAKTGKLMIGDAKTKLKDVDGKSTATAITSVNGHKILTFDQIVARQDEVAKLQVPVSDKATDGHYKTTDGTHGYLAKSIYSYDTKTDKLTNTHTGAVYQADNKTGVFKDARGVELKPGWRVFVGTKNYTEMFTGSELAGPFVKALIWSFVFSLVSVLSTFALGLFLAMVFHDKRVKGRKIYQSLLILPYAFPAFLSTLVWHGMLNKDFGFINQFFFGGAHIPWLEDGWLAKLSILGVNLWLGFPYMFLVCLGALQSLPSDVEEAAKMDGATGLRTFWSVKLPLVLQSTVPLLIASFAFNFNNFSLIYMLTGGGPNYKNISVPVGETDVLISMVYKIAFAGGSPNYGLASAMSIFIFVVVGVIAWLGFRRTKALEEL
;
A
#
# COMPACT_ATOMS: atom_id res chain seq x y z
N MET A 1 -28.08 12.40 77.99
CA MET A 1 -28.25 11.16 77.21
C MET A 1 -27.38 11.24 76.00
N ALA A 2 -26.31 10.49 75.99
CA ALA A 2 -25.24 10.57 74.97
C ALA A 2 -25.60 9.75 73.74
N ASP A 3 -25.52 10.38 72.61
CA ASP A 3 -25.74 9.76 71.28
C ASP A 3 -24.39 9.27 70.70
N THR A 4 -24.19 7.95 70.80
CA THR A 4 -22.97 7.29 70.33
C THR A 4 -23.07 7.07 68.85
N LYS A 5 -22.43 7.95 68.01
CA LYS A 5 -22.17 7.71 66.62
C LYS A 5 -21.20 6.53 66.45
N LYS A 6 -21.71 5.38 65.95
CA LYS A 6 -20.89 4.28 65.48
C LYS A 6 -20.07 4.73 64.28
N GLN A 7 -18.77 4.93 64.46
CA GLN A 7 -17.80 5.01 63.37
C GLN A 7 -17.69 3.64 62.68
N ALA A 8 -18.15 3.55 61.45
CA ALA A 8 -17.91 2.40 60.60
C ALA A 8 -16.40 2.36 60.22
N SER A 9 -15.71 1.37 60.78
CA SER A 9 -14.31 1.08 60.40
C SER A 9 -14.24 0.62 58.97
N TYR A 10 -13.65 1.42 58.11
CA TYR A 10 -13.35 1.07 56.73
C TYR A 10 -12.15 0.11 56.72
N SER A 11 -12.39 -1.19 56.61
CA SER A 11 -11.34 -2.19 56.36
C SER A 11 -10.93 -2.15 54.88
N PRO A 12 -9.66 -2.00 54.54
CA PRO A 12 -9.25 -1.97 53.14
C PRO A 12 -9.25 -3.36 52.54
N SER A 13 -10.26 -3.67 51.73
CA SER A 13 -10.39 -4.94 51.00
C SER A 13 -9.53 -4.96 49.73
N HIS A 14 -8.25 -4.60 49.83
CA HIS A 14 -7.35 -4.61 48.65
C HIS A 14 -7.12 -6.03 48.08
N ALA A 15 -7.16 -7.08 48.89
CA ALA A 15 -6.97 -8.45 48.43
C ALA A 15 -8.15 -9.01 47.61
N ARG A 16 -9.39 -8.54 47.84
CA ARG A 16 -10.57 -8.99 47.06
C ARG A 16 -10.67 -8.39 45.67
N ASP A 17 -10.08 -7.22 45.43
CA ASP A 17 -10.11 -6.58 44.13
C ASP A 17 -9.18 -7.24 43.08
N VAL A 18 -8.10 -7.88 43.55
CA VAL A 18 -7.12 -8.57 42.70
C VAL A 18 -7.64 -9.91 42.14
N MET A 19 -8.58 -10.55 42.87
CA MET A 19 -9.17 -11.84 42.46
C MET A 19 -10.46 -11.71 41.64
N ARG A 20 -10.87 -10.51 41.27
CA ARG A 20 -12.04 -10.33 40.37
C ARG A 20 -11.73 -10.87 38.99
N PRO A 21 -12.62 -11.67 38.35
CA PRO A 21 -12.39 -12.24 37.03
C PRO A 21 -12.02 -11.17 35.96
N GLY A 22 -12.63 -10.00 36.05
CA GLY A 22 -12.34 -8.87 35.15
C GLY A 22 -10.94 -8.27 35.35
N PHE A 23 -10.36 -8.31 36.57
CA PHE A 23 -9.00 -7.84 36.77
C PHE A 23 -7.98 -8.87 36.24
N ILE A 24 -8.25 -10.15 36.45
CA ILE A 24 -7.40 -11.25 35.94
C ILE A 24 -7.40 -11.22 34.40
N ALA A 25 -8.58 -11.12 33.78
CA ALA A 25 -8.70 -11.01 32.33
C ALA A 25 -7.92 -9.80 31.78
N LYS A 26 -8.02 -8.65 32.43
CA LYS A 26 -7.24 -7.46 32.08
C LYS A 26 -5.74 -7.71 32.22
N LEU A 27 -5.29 -8.35 33.29
CA LEU A 27 -3.87 -8.61 33.54
C LEU A 27 -3.32 -9.56 32.48
N VAL A 28 -4.04 -10.62 32.13
CA VAL A 28 -3.65 -11.56 31.07
C VAL A 28 -3.57 -10.85 29.72
N LEU A 29 -4.57 -10.01 29.39
CA LEU A 29 -4.57 -9.25 28.14
C LEU A 29 -3.38 -8.28 28.06
N MET A 30 -3.10 -7.57 29.16
CA MET A 30 -1.95 -6.64 29.21
C MET A 30 -0.61 -7.37 29.11
N MET A 31 -0.47 -8.53 29.77
CA MET A 31 0.74 -9.37 29.64
C MET A 31 0.96 -9.83 28.19
N LEU A 32 -0.11 -10.18 27.49
CA LEU A 32 -0.03 -10.57 26.09
C LEU A 32 0.39 -9.38 25.18
N ILE A 33 -0.19 -8.20 25.42
CA ILE A 33 0.19 -6.97 24.70
C ILE A 33 1.65 -6.62 24.96
N ASP A 34 2.09 -6.69 26.22
CA ASP A 34 3.46 -6.39 26.61
C ASP A 34 4.44 -7.41 26.02
N ALA A 35 4.11 -8.70 26.02
CA ALA A 35 4.93 -9.74 25.41
C ALA A 35 5.12 -9.52 23.89
N LEU A 36 4.02 -9.22 23.17
CA LEU A 36 4.06 -8.89 21.74
C LEU A 36 4.84 -7.60 21.49
N GLY A 37 4.65 -6.59 22.35
CA GLY A 37 5.36 -5.33 22.24
C GLY A 37 6.87 -5.46 22.48
N VAL A 38 7.28 -6.24 23.47
CA VAL A 38 8.69 -6.55 23.76
C VAL A 38 9.32 -7.38 22.63
N TYR A 39 8.58 -8.35 22.08
CA TYR A 39 9.03 -9.10 20.90
C TYR A 39 9.27 -8.19 19.71
N GLY A 40 8.30 -7.30 19.40
CA GLY A 40 8.45 -6.32 18.33
C GLY A 40 9.60 -5.33 18.57
N LEU A 41 9.80 -4.90 19.84
CA LEU A 41 10.94 -4.07 20.23
C LEU A 41 12.29 -4.76 19.95
N PHE A 42 12.39 -6.03 20.33
CA PHE A 42 13.60 -6.84 20.09
C PHE A 42 13.84 -7.02 18.58
N ALA A 43 12.79 -7.30 17.80
CA ALA A 43 12.90 -7.40 16.34
C ALA A 43 13.35 -6.08 15.69
N ALA A 44 12.79 -4.94 16.13
CA ALA A 44 13.19 -3.61 15.66
C ALA A 44 14.66 -3.29 16.02
N TRP A 45 15.09 -3.66 17.23
CA TRP A 45 16.45 -3.47 17.68
C TRP A 45 17.45 -4.30 16.86
N THR A 46 17.18 -5.59 16.64
CA THR A 46 18.03 -6.48 15.83
C THR A 46 18.08 -6.07 14.36
N ALA A 47 17.02 -5.44 13.84
CA ALA A 47 16.97 -4.85 12.51
C ALA A 47 17.66 -3.48 12.42
N GLY A 48 18.25 -2.96 13.50
CA GLY A 48 18.93 -1.66 13.53
C GLY A 48 18.00 -0.44 13.48
N SER A 49 16.67 -0.64 13.62
CA SER A 49 15.65 0.41 13.51
C SER A 49 15.43 1.12 14.85
N THR A 50 16.38 1.93 15.31
CA THR A 50 16.35 2.60 16.61
C THR A 50 15.12 3.48 16.82
N ALA A 51 14.65 4.19 15.78
CA ALA A 51 13.47 5.05 15.87
C ALA A 51 12.20 4.23 16.15
N ILE A 52 12.03 3.08 15.51
CA ILE A 52 10.89 2.18 15.75
C ILE A 52 10.99 1.61 17.18
N ALA A 53 12.16 1.19 17.61
CA ALA A 53 12.39 0.66 18.95
C ALA A 53 12.02 1.69 20.03
N VAL A 54 12.47 2.94 19.90
CA VAL A 54 12.13 4.04 20.83
C VAL A 54 10.62 4.32 20.85
N THR A 55 9.99 4.36 19.68
CA THR A 55 8.53 4.58 19.57
C THR A 55 7.74 3.48 20.25
N MET A 56 8.17 2.21 20.10
CA MET A 56 7.53 1.07 20.78
C MET A 56 7.67 1.13 22.30
N VAL A 57 8.86 1.50 22.81
CA VAL A 57 9.06 1.68 24.27
C VAL A 57 8.11 2.74 24.81
N ILE A 58 8.04 3.93 24.14
CA ILE A 58 7.13 5.01 24.55
C ILE A 58 5.68 4.54 24.51
N GLY A 59 5.29 3.83 23.45
CA GLY A 59 3.93 3.28 23.30
C GLY A 59 3.57 2.30 24.41
N LEU A 60 4.46 1.36 24.75
CA LEU A 60 4.25 0.41 25.85
C LEU A 60 4.11 1.12 27.20
N ILE A 61 4.94 2.13 27.47
CA ILE A 61 4.85 2.91 28.72
C ILE A 61 3.50 3.61 28.82
N ILE A 62 3.05 4.28 27.74
CA ILE A 62 1.77 5.00 27.69
C ILE A 62 0.60 4.04 27.89
N ILE A 63 0.58 2.92 27.17
CA ILE A 63 -0.50 1.92 27.24
C ILE A 63 -0.59 1.38 28.67
N ASN A 64 0.52 0.97 29.26
CA ASN A 64 0.55 0.47 30.62
C ASN A 64 0.06 1.53 31.63
N TRP A 65 0.56 2.77 31.51
CA TRP A 65 0.12 3.87 32.38
C TRP A 65 -1.39 4.11 32.29
N VAL A 66 -1.95 4.16 31.09
CA VAL A 66 -3.40 4.37 30.91
C VAL A 66 -4.21 3.21 31.48
N TYR A 67 -3.85 1.98 31.15
CA TYR A 67 -4.65 0.82 31.58
C TYR A 67 -4.58 0.55 33.08
N PHE A 68 -3.44 0.79 33.74
CA PHE A 68 -3.31 0.58 35.20
C PHE A 68 -3.71 1.82 36.01
N SER A 69 -3.83 3.01 35.44
CA SER A 69 -4.32 4.20 36.13
C SER A 69 -5.83 4.09 36.44
N LYS A 70 -6.21 4.41 37.68
CA LYS A 70 -7.64 4.49 38.11
C LYS A 70 -8.32 5.77 37.57
N ARG A 71 -7.56 6.83 37.27
CA ARG A 71 -8.06 8.15 36.81
C ARG A 71 -8.36 8.23 35.32
N MET A 72 -7.80 7.31 34.51
CA MET A 72 -7.87 7.34 33.05
C MET A 72 -8.98 6.44 32.47
N LEU A 73 -10.15 6.37 33.12
CA LEU A 73 -11.23 5.49 32.68
C LEU A 73 -11.69 5.76 31.23
N PRO A 74 -11.95 7.01 30.80
CA PRO A 74 -12.31 7.29 29.40
C PRO A 74 -11.21 6.90 28.41
N ALA A 75 -9.94 7.17 28.75
CA ALA A 75 -8.81 6.85 27.89
C ALA A 75 -8.68 5.35 27.61
N LYS A 76 -9.05 4.46 28.56
CA LYS A 76 -9.02 3.00 28.37
C LYS A 76 -9.88 2.53 27.22
N TYR A 77 -11.01 3.18 26.97
CA TYR A 77 -11.90 2.87 25.86
C TYR A 77 -11.42 3.50 24.55
N LEU A 78 -10.75 4.66 24.61
CA LEU A 78 -10.25 5.37 23.44
C LEU A 78 -8.92 4.82 22.90
N VAL A 79 -8.04 4.31 23.79
CA VAL A 79 -6.67 3.89 23.41
C VAL A 79 -6.64 2.86 22.28
N PRO A 80 -7.45 1.79 22.25
CA PRO A 80 -7.41 0.85 21.13
C PRO A 80 -7.71 1.53 19.79
N GLY A 81 -8.78 2.34 19.74
CA GLY A 81 -9.13 3.09 18.54
C GLY A 81 -8.05 4.11 18.15
N MET A 82 -7.46 4.81 19.13
CA MET A 82 -6.36 5.75 18.88
C MET A 82 -5.10 5.06 18.35
N VAL A 83 -4.74 3.88 18.85
CA VAL A 83 -3.60 3.11 18.36
C VAL A 83 -3.83 2.71 16.90
N PHE A 84 -5.02 2.18 16.57
CA PHE A 84 -5.36 1.88 15.19
C PHE A 84 -5.32 3.13 14.29
N LEU A 85 -5.88 4.24 14.75
CA LEU A 85 -5.84 5.51 14.01
C LEU A 85 -4.41 5.99 13.79
N LEU A 86 -3.57 5.97 14.81
CA LEU A 86 -2.17 6.40 14.70
C LEU A 86 -1.37 5.51 13.76
N VAL A 87 -1.51 4.17 13.86
CA VAL A 87 -0.74 3.23 13.04
C VAL A 87 -1.25 3.17 11.60
N TYR A 88 -2.56 3.01 11.40
CA TYR A 88 -3.12 2.76 10.08
C TYR A 88 -3.53 4.02 9.32
N GLN A 89 -3.64 5.17 9.98
CA GLN A 89 -3.99 6.43 9.33
C GLN A 89 -2.84 7.43 9.40
N VAL A 90 -2.50 7.90 10.59
CA VAL A 90 -1.54 9.00 10.76
C VAL A 90 -0.14 8.60 10.27
N PHE A 91 0.34 7.41 10.67
CA PHE A 91 1.65 6.93 10.22
C PHE A 91 1.68 6.71 8.70
N VAL A 92 0.65 6.06 8.13
CA VAL A 92 0.58 5.81 6.68
C VAL A 92 0.53 7.13 5.91
N MET A 93 -0.25 8.11 6.35
CA MET A 93 -0.29 9.44 5.73
C MET A 93 1.06 10.16 5.84
N GLY A 94 1.69 10.14 7.02
CA GLY A 94 3.01 10.73 7.23
C GLY A 94 4.09 10.07 6.39
N TYR A 95 4.07 8.73 6.31
CA TYR A 95 5.01 7.97 5.48
C TYR A 95 4.80 8.23 3.99
N THR A 96 3.55 8.29 3.53
CA THR A 96 3.22 8.66 2.15
C THR A 96 3.72 10.08 1.84
N GLY A 97 3.54 11.02 2.78
CA GLY A 97 4.10 12.37 2.69
C GLY A 97 5.64 12.36 2.57
N TYR A 98 6.32 11.54 3.38
CA TYR A 98 7.77 11.37 3.27
C TYR A 98 8.18 10.79 1.90
N VAL A 99 7.56 9.70 1.47
CA VAL A 99 7.85 9.04 0.18
C VAL A 99 7.62 10.00 -0.98
N SER A 100 6.59 10.85 -0.93
CA SER A 100 6.28 11.84 -1.97
C SER A 100 7.41 12.84 -2.25
N LEU A 101 8.32 13.02 -1.28
CA LEU A 101 9.49 13.89 -1.37
C LEU A 101 10.77 13.15 -1.78
N THR A 102 10.68 11.87 -2.16
CA THR A 102 11.82 11.02 -2.53
C THR A 102 11.70 10.51 -3.97
N ASN A 103 12.80 9.98 -4.51
CA ASN A 103 12.83 9.26 -5.78
C ASN A 103 12.48 7.77 -5.64
N TYR A 104 11.81 7.37 -4.54
CA TYR A 104 11.50 5.96 -4.29
C TYR A 104 10.74 5.33 -5.46
N GLY A 105 11.29 4.25 -6.02
CA GLY A 105 10.75 3.58 -7.20
C GLY A 105 11.65 2.46 -7.66
N GLN A 106 11.41 1.96 -8.87
CA GLN A 106 12.24 0.91 -9.45
C GLN A 106 13.70 1.36 -9.57
N GLY A 107 14.61 0.57 -9.02
CA GLY A 107 16.03 0.88 -9.01
C GLY A 107 16.47 1.90 -7.97
N HIS A 108 15.55 2.41 -7.11
CA HIS A 108 15.83 3.36 -6.02
C HIS A 108 15.18 2.93 -4.70
N ASN A 109 15.16 1.61 -4.45
CA ASN A 109 14.44 1.03 -3.30
C ASN A 109 15.30 0.90 -2.04
N SER A 110 16.63 0.95 -2.21
CA SER A 110 17.62 0.61 -1.19
C SER A 110 18.39 1.82 -0.70
N THR A 111 19.27 1.59 0.26
CA THR A 111 20.29 2.54 0.69
C THR A 111 21.45 2.60 -0.32
N LYS A 112 22.32 3.60 -0.20
CA LYS A 112 23.49 3.72 -1.07
C LYS A 112 24.44 2.54 -0.93
N ASP A 113 24.66 2.06 0.29
CA ASP A 113 25.55 0.92 0.56
C ASP A 113 24.99 -0.37 -0.07
N ASP A 114 23.67 -0.57 -0.01
CA ASP A 114 23.02 -1.70 -0.68
C ASP A 114 23.15 -1.60 -2.21
N ALA A 115 23.04 -0.41 -2.77
CA ALA A 115 23.21 -0.19 -4.20
C ALA A 115 24.66 -0.48 -4.64
N VAL A 116 25.64 0.01 -3.88
CA VAL A 116 27.06 -0.30 -4.11
C VAL A 116 27.31 -1.80 -4.06
N ASN A 117 26.85 -2.47 -3.00
CA ASN A 117 27.00 -3.92 -2.85
C ASN A 117 26.34 -4.70 -4.00
N SER A 118 25.15 -4.25 -4.43
CA SER A 118 24.43 -4.86 -5.56
C SER A 118 25.18 -4.69 -6.88
N ILE A 119 25.76 -3.50 -7.14
CA ILE A 119 26.57 -3.24 -8.35
C ILE A 119 27.86 -4.08 -8.32
N LEU A 120 28.52 -4.16 -7.15
CA LEU A 120 29.72 -4.98 -6.99
C LEU A 120 29.40 -6.46 -7.25
N ALA A 121 28.30 -6.97 -6.68
CA ALA A 121 27.86 -8.34 -6.87
C ALA A 121 27.43 -8.65 -8.32
N ALA A 122 26.72 -7.72 -8.97
CA ALA A 122 26.33 -7.87 -10.38
C ALA A 122 27.53 -7.85 -11.33
N GLY A 123 28.60 -7.15 -10.95
CA GLY A 123 29.87 -7.09 -11.69
C GLY A 123 30.81 -8.26 -11.43
N GLU A 124 30.42 -9.23 -10.58
CA GLU A 124 31.31 -10.37 -10.27
C GLU A 124 31.53 -11.28 -11.48
N GLN A 125 32.79 -11.48 -11.80
CA GLN A 125 33.27 -12.39 -12.82
C GLN A 125 34.40 -13.25 -12.27
N ARG A 126 34.70 -14.37 -12.96
CA ARG A 126 35.90 -15.15 -12.65
C ARG A 126 37.12 -14.25 -12.82
N ALA A 127 37.96 -14.18 -11.81
CA ALA A 127 39.19 -13.37 -11.87
C ALA A 127 40.09 -13.83 -13.03
N GLU A 128 40.56 -12.87 -13.83
CA GLU A 128 41.43 -13.18 -14.98
C GLU A 128 42.66 -13.97 -14.53
N GLY A 129 42.96 -15.06 -15.24
CA GLY A 129 44.08 -15.92 -14.92
C GLY A 129 43.93 -16.76 -13.64
N ALA A 130 42.80 -16.67 -12.94
CA ALA A 130 42.61 -17.50 -11.75
C ALA A 130 42.40 -18.97 -12.10
N PRO A 131 43.24 -19.89 -11.53
CA PRO A 131 43.06 -21.32 -11.77
C PRO A 131 41.77 -21.82 -11.15
N THR A 132 41.21 -22.86 -11.74
CA THR A 132 40.22 -23.69 -11.05
C THR A 132 40.92 -24.47 -9.96
N VAL A 133 40.42 -24.42 -8.75
CA VAL A 133 41.01 -25.07 -7.57
C VAL A 133 40.08 -26.14 -7.03
N PRO A 134 40.62 -27.25 -6.50
CA PRO A 134 39.78 -28.24 -5.82
C PRO A 134 39.05 -27.61 -4.64
N THR A 135 37.75 -27.92 -4.55
CA THR A 135 36.93 -27.51 -3.42
C THR A 135 36.16 -28.69 -2.86
N ALA A 136 35.62 -28.53 -1.66
CA ALA A 136 34.67 -29.46 -1.07
C ALA A 136 33.63 -28.65 -0.26
N VAL A 137 32.38 -29.03 -0.38
CA VAL A 137 31.33 -28.48 0.47
C VAL A 137 31.19 -29.35 1.70
N VAL A 138 31.23 -28.74 2.86
CA VAL A 138 31.09 -29.43 4.15
C VAL A 138 29.93 -28.83 4.94
N GLU A 139 29.37 -29.64 5.82
CA GLU A 139 28.29 -29.26 6.69
C GLU A 139 28.78 -28.98 8.11
N ASN A 140 28.34 -27.87 8.68
CA ASN A 140 28.57 -27.52 10.07
C ASN A 140 27.25 -27.10 10.73
N GLY A 141 26.55 -28.06 11.34
CA GLY A 141 25.15 -27.91 11.74
C GLY A 141 24.27 -27.69 10.50
N ASP A 142 23.44 -26.65 10.54
CA ASP A 142 22.56 -26.31 9.39
C ASP A 142 23.22 -25.45 8.32
N LYS A 143 24.52 -25.13 8.45
CA LYS A 143 25.23 -24.23 7.53
C LYS A 143 26.18 -24.97 6.62
N LEU A 144 26.20 -24.55 5.34
CA LEU A 144 27.21 -25.00 4.39
C LEU A 144 28.48 -24.13 4.53
N GLN A 145 29.63 -24.81 4.46
CA GLN A 145 30.93 -24.17 4.38
C GLN A 145 31.68 -24.70 3.15
N LEU A 146 32.51 -23.84 2.56
CA LEU A 146 33.34 -24.21 1.42
C LEU A 146 34.78 -24.39 1.91
N VAL A 147 35.34 -25.55 1.58
CA VAL A 147 36.78 -25.81 1.74
C VAL A 147 37.44 -25.62 0.39
N VAL A 148 38.52 -24.86 0.36
CA VAL A 148 39.26 -24.52 -0.86
C VAL A 148 40.73 -24.92 -0.66
N ARG A 149 41.30 -25.55 -1.68
CA ARG A 149 42.76 -25.79 -1.70
C ARG A 149 43.44 -24.57 -2.33
N ASP A 150 44.30 -23.92 -1.59
CA ASP A 150 45.14 -22.83 -2.10
C ASP A 150 46.06 -23.30 -3.22
N ALA A 151 45.99 -22.63 -4.38
CA ALA A 151 46.73 -23.03 -5.57
C ALA A 151 48.27 -22.88 -5.41
N LYS A 152 48.73 -22.00 -4.53
CA LYS A 152 50.18 -21.70 -4.34
C LYS A 152 50.80 -22.52 -3.24
N THR A 153 50.12 -22.60 -2.10
CA THR A 153 50.64 -23.27 -0.90
C THR A 153 50.21 -24.71 -0.76
N GLY A 154 49.13 -25.11 -1.45
CA GLY A 154 48.52 -26.42 -1.32
C GLY A 154 47.76 -26.64 -0.01
N LYS A 155 47.70 -25.65 0.88
CA LYS A 155 46.95 -25.71 2.14
C LYS A 155 45.44 -25.70 1.91
N LEU A 156 44.73 -26.34 2.83
CA LEU A 156 43.25 -26.28 2.85
C LEU A 156 42.79 -25.11 3.71
N MET A 157 41.80 -24.41 3.21
CA MET A 157 41.19 -23.30 3.90
C MET A 157 39.67 -23.49 3.89
N ILE A 158 39.00 -23.18 4.99
CA ILE A 158 37.55 -23.30 5.17
C ILE A 158 36.94 -21.95 5.51
N GLY A 159 35.75 -21.70 4.97
CA GLY A 159 34.96 -20.50 5.29
C GLY A 159 33.51 -20.67 4.93
N ASP A 160 32.68 -19.69 5.30
CA ASP A 160 31.29 -19.60 4.92
C ASP A 160 30.96 -18.18 4.39
N ALA A 161 29.71 -17.93 4.07
CA ALA A 161 29.29 -16.64 3.52
C ALA A 161 29.55 -15.43 4.44
N LYS A 162 29.79 -15.67 5.74
CA LYS A 162 30.02 -14.61 6.75
C LYS A 162 31.44 -14.62 7.31
N THR A 163 32.14 -15.75 7.19
CA THR A 163 33.47 -15.93 7.72
C THR A 163 34.48 -16.13 6.60
N LYS A 164 35.55 -15.30 6.62
CA LYS A 164 36.67 -15.44 5.68
C LYS A 164 37.34 -16.79 5.81
N LEU A 165 38.11 -17.14 4.79
CA LEU A 165 38.91 -18.35 4.75
C LEU A 165 39.89 -18.41 5.92
N LYS A 166 39.96 -19.57 6.58
CA LYS A 166 40.90 -19.92 7.66
C LYS A 166 41.53 -21.27 7.38
N ASP A 167 42.77 -21.47 7.78
CA ASP A 167 43.47 -22.74 7.62
C ASP A 167 42.71 -23.87 8.32
N VAL A 168 42.62 -25.02 7.67
CA VAL A 168 42.00 -26.25 8.18
C VAL A 168 42.87 -27.45 7.80
N ASP A 169 42.98 -28.40 8.72
CA ASP A 169 43.71 -29.64 8.46
C ASP A 169 42.86 -30.65 7.67
N GLY A 170 43.50 -31.34 6.73
CA GLY A 170 42.85 -32.33 5.91
C GLY A 170 43.80 -32.95 4.87
N LYS A 171 43.24 -33.81 4.02
CA LYS A 171 43.99 -34.44 2.93
C LYS A 171 43.43 -34.01 1.59
N SER A 172 44.28 -33.61 0.68
CA SER A 172 43.91 -33.26 -0.69
C SER A 172 44.95 -33.78 -1.69
N THR A 173 44.46 -34.05 -2.89
CA THR A 173 45.28 -34.30 -4.09
C THR A 173 45.35 -32.99 -4.91
N ALA A 174 46.06 -33.06 -6.05
CA ALA A 174 46.07 -31.91 -6.98
C ALA A 174 44.67 -31.63 -7.57
N THR A 175 43.75 -32.58 -7.58
CA THR A 175 42.45 -32.50 -8.25
C THR A 175 41.24 -32.62 -7.33
N ALA A 176 41.40 -33.08 -6.08
CA ALA A 176 40.28 -33.29 -5.17
C ALA A 176 40.67 -33.14 -3.69
N ILE A 177 39.73 -32.76 -2.86
CA ILE A 177 39.81 -32.77 -1.40
C ILE A 177 39.16 -34.08 -0.91
N THR A 178 39.94 -34.91 -0.22
CA THR A 178 39.50 -36.26 0.18
C THR A 178 39.05 -36.34 1.64
N SER A 179 39.60 -35.51 2.53
CA SER A 179 39.12 -35.44 3.90
C SER A 179 39.42 -34.06 4.50
N VAL A 180 38.55 -33.64 5.42
CA VAL A 180 38.68 -32.39 6.20
C VAL A 180 38.46 -32.74 7.66
N ASN A 181 39.42 -32.41 8.51
CA ASN A 181 39.35 -32.77 9.91
C ASN A 181 38.19 -32.08 10.62
N GLY A 182 37.36 -32.89 11.31
CA GLY A 182 36.19 -32.39 12.03
C GLY A 182 34.97 -32.07 11.18
N HIS A 183 35.00 -32.26 9.84
CA HIS A 183 33.89 -31.93 8.93
C HIS A 183 33.57 -33.08 7.98
N LYS A 184 32.29 -33.31 7.76
CA LYS A 184 31.80 -34.28 6.78
C LYS A 184 31.66 -33.60 5.41
N ILE A 185 32.37 -34.13 4.41
CA ILE A 185 32.26 -33.68 3.02
C ILE A 185 30.92 -34.19 2.45
N LEU A 186 30.13 -33.32 1.81
CA LEU A 186 28.90 -33.69 1.13
C LEU A 186 29.21 -34.57 -0.11
N THR A 187 28.37 -35.58 -0.29
CA THR A 187 28.41 -36.41 -1.51
C THR A 187 27.78 -35.64 -2.69
N PHE A 188 28.04 -36.12 -3.91
CA PHE A 188 27.49 -35.48 -5.11
C PHE A 188 25.95 -35.39 -5.05
N ASP A 189 25.26 -36.45 -4.61
CA ASP A 189 23.79 -36.45 -4.48
C ASP A 189 23.30 -35.42 -3.47
N GLN A 190 24.02 -35.21 -2.37
CA GLN A 190 23.71 -34.20 -1.36
C GLN A 190 23.95 -32.78 -1.89
N ILE A 191 24.97 -32.57 -2.71
CA ILE A 191 25.24 -31.29 -3.37
C ILE A 191 24.12 -30.98 -4.37
N VAL A 192 23.69 -31.95 -5.19
CA VAL A 192 22.61 -31.79 -6.14
C VAL A 192 21.29 -31.47 -5.43
N ALA A 193 20.99 -32.16 -4.31
CA ALA A 193 19.79 -31.90 -3.51
C ALA A 193 19.74 -30.47 -2.91
N ARG A 194 20.91 -29.84 -2.72
CA ARG A 194 21.06 -28.48 -2.16
C ARG A 194 21.75 -27.53 -3.13
N GLN A 195 21.57 -27.75 -4.44
CA GLN A 195 22.30 -27.00 -5.48
C GLN A 195 22.10 -25.49 -5.38
N ASP A 196 20.91 -25.02 -5.04
CA ASP A 196 20.61 -23.59 -4.88
C ASP A 196 21.38 -22.96 -3.72
N GLU A 197 21.63 -23.70 -2.63
CA GLU A 197 22.41 -23.24 -1.49
C GLU A 197 23.91 -23.24 -1.82
N VAL A 198 24.38 -24.30 -2.50
CA VAL A 198 25.77 -24.42 -2.93
C VAL A 198 26.16 -23.34 -3.95
N ALA A 199 25.29 -23.06 -4.92
CA ALA A 199 25.50 -22.00 -5.91
C ALA A 199 25.53 -20.59 -5.30
N LYS A 200 24.81 -20.38 -4.21
CA LYS A 200 24.81 -19.11 -3.44
C LYS A 200 26.00 -19.00 -2.46
N LEU A 201 26.75 -20.07 -2.23
CA LEU A 201 27.85 -20.07 -1.29
C LEU A 201 29.03 -19.26 -1.84
N GLN A 202 29.29 -18.12 -1.25
CA GLN A 202 30.35 -17.19 -1.59
C GLN A 202 31.24 -17.00 -0.35
N VAL A 203 32.48 -17.40 -0.42
CA VAL A 203 33.38 -17.35 0.73
C VAL A 203 34.44 -16.26 0.53
N PRO A 204 34.44 -15.18 1.33
CA PRO A 204 35.40 -14.10 1.18
C PRO A 204 36.81 -14.56 1.44
N VAL A 205 37.75 -14.11 0.58
CA VAL A 205 39.19 -14.40 0.73
C VAL A 205 39.76 -13.66 1.92
N SER A 206 39.34 -12.41 2.11
CA SER A 206 39.79 -11.55 3.21
C SER A 206 38.66 -10.62 3.68
N ASP A 207 38.98 -9.76 4.64
CA ASP A 207 38.04 -8.70 5.11
C ASP A 207 37.86 -7.57 4.06
N LYS A 208 38.65 -7.57 2.97
CA LYS A 208 38.56 -6.59 1.89
C LYS A 208 37.73 -7.16 0.74
N ALA A 209 36.58 -6.54 0.42
CA ALA A 209 35.73 -6.95 -0.68
C ALA A 209 36.46 -7.01 -2.05
N THR A 210 37.52 -6.21 -2.23
CA THR A 210 38.36 -6.19 -3.45
C THR A 210 39.14 -7.47 -3.69
N ASP A 211 39.37 -8.29 -2.67
CA ASP A 211 40.16 -9.51 -2.80
C ASP A 211 39.34 -10.65 -3.40
N GLY A 212 38.02 -10.50 -3.43
CA GLY A 212 37.07 -11.40 -4.08
C GLY A 212 36.59 -12.54 -3.17
N HIS A 213 35.83 -13.46 -3.78
CA HIS A 213 35.21 -14.59 -3.10
C HIS A 213 35.50 -15.87 -3.86
N TYR A 214 35.69 -16.97 -3.16
CA TYR A 214 35.64 -18.28 -3.79
C TYR A 214 34.19 -18.74 -3.95
N LYS A 215 33.88 -19.23 -5.15
CA LYS A 215 32.59 -19.80 -5.54
C LYS A 215 32.76 -21.19 -6.13
N THR A 216 31.73 -22.01 -6.03
CA THR A 216 31.64 -23.29 -6.68
C THR A 216 30.27 -23.47 -7.30
N THR A 217 30.19 -24.19 -8.43
CA THR A 217 28.91 -24.57 -9.06
C THR A 217 28.61 -26.05 -8.91
N ASP A 218 29.65 -26.89 -8.79
CA ASP A 218 29.56 -28.35 -8.73
C ASP A 218 29.98 -28.90 -7.35
N GLY A 219 30.41 -28.03 -6.43
CA GLY A 219 30.88 -28.38 -5.09
C GLY A 219 32.28 -28.99 -5.04
N THR A 220 32.87 -29.37 -6.17
CA THR A 220 34.17 -30.04 -6.28
C THR A 220 35.24 -29.16 -6.89
N HIS A 221 34.83 -28.19 -7.70
CA HIS A 221 35.72 -27.22 -8.33
C HIS A 221 35.28 -25.80 -7.99
N GLY A 222 36.21 -25.01 -7.53
CA GLY A 222 36.00 -23.61 -7.20
C GLY A 222 36.85 -22.67 -8.04
N TYR A 223 36.45 -21.44 -8.11
CA TYR A 223 37.18 -20.37 -8.75
C TYR A 223 37.07 -19.08 -7.93
N LEU A 224 38.09 -18.24 -8.05
CA LEU A 224 38.06 -16.91 -7.47
C LEU A 224 37.21 -16.00 -8.35
N ALA A 225 36.14 -15.44 -7.78
CA ALA A 225 35.32 -14.41 -8.39
C ALA A 225 35.71 -13.03 -7.84
N LYS A 226 35.84 -12.04 -8.71
CA LYS A 226 36.09 -10.64 -8.35
C LYS A 226 35.10 -9.76 -9.11
N SER A 227 34.68 -8.68 -8.48
CA SER A 227 33.90 -7.67 -9.20
C SER A 227 34.80 -6.93 -10.20
N ILE A 228 34.27 -6.67 -11.40
CA ILE A 228 34.87 -5.74 -12.35
C ILE A 228 34.77 -4.30 -11.88
N TYR A 229 34.00 -4.03 -10.84
CA TYR A 229 33.87 -2.71 -10.23
C TYR A 229 34.65 -2.64 -8.94
N SER A 230 35.35 -1.53 -8.72
CA SER A 230 36.01 -1.17 -7.46
C SER A 230 35.40 0.11 -6.92
N TYR A 231 34.93 0.10 -5.67
CA TYR A 231 34.37 1.26 -4.99
C TYR A 231 35.38 1.91 -4.06
N ASP A 232 35.63 3.19 -4.27
CA ASP A 232 36.45 4.00 -3.37
C ASP A 232 35.53 4.85 -2.47
N THR A 233 35.50 4.52 -1.20
CA THR A 233 34.69 5.21 -0.18
C THR A 233 35.11 6.66 0.08
N LYS A 234 36.40 7.02 -0.20
CA LYS A 234 36.90 8.37 0.05
C LYS A 234 36.48 9.36 -1.05
N THR A 235 36.55 8.91 -2.30
CA THR A 235 36.20 9.74 -3.45
C THR A 235 34.78 9.52 -3.94
N ASP A 236 34.06 8.53 -3.37
CA ASP A 236 32.70 8.15 -3.71
C ASP A 236 32.54 7.80 -5.20
N LYS A 237 33.49 6.99 -5.72
CA LYS A 237 33.56 6.59 -7.11
C LYS A 237 33.55 5.07 -7.27
N LEU A 238 32.82 4.61 -8.28
CA LEU A 238 32.92 3.25 -8.80
C LEU A 238 33.77 3.26 -10.07
N THR A 239 34.80 2.47 -10.10
CA THR A 239 35.68 2.33 -11.29
C THR A 239 35.51 0.94 -11.88
N ASN A 240 35.19 0.85 -13.16
CA ASN A 240 35.25 -0.41 -13.90
C ASN A 240 36.71 -0.73 -14.21
N THR A 241 37.23 -1.79 -13.62
CA THR A 241 38.67 -2.16 -13.70
C THR A 241 39.07 -2.66 -15.09
N HIS A 242 38.12 -3.15 -15.91
CA HIS A 242 38.40 -3.64 -17.27
C HIS A 242 38.35 -2.51 -18.31
N THR A 243 37.41 -1.59 -18.20
CA THR A 243 37.23 -0.51 -19.19
C THR A 243 37.87 0.80 -18.77
N GLY A 244 38.27 0.94 -17.49
CA GLY A 244 38.73 2.20 -16.90
C GLY A 244 37.64 3.26 -16.72
N ALA A 245 36.37 2.94 -16.97
CA ALA A 245 35.28 3.88 -16.81
C ALA A 245 35.05 4.22 -15.34
N VAL A 246 34.95 5.50 -15.02
CA VAL A 246 34.75 6.01 -13.66
C VAL A 246 33.33 6.57 -13.56
N TYR A 247 32.58 6.09 -12.58
CA TYR A 247 31.23 6.52 -12.25
C TYR A 247 31.24 7.27 -10.92
N GLN A 248 30.82 8.53 -10.95
CA GLN A 248 30.72 9.37 -9.75
C GLN A 248 29.33 9.24 -9.16
N ALA A 249 29.21 9.17 -7.82
CA ALA A 249 27.93 9.21 -7.14
C ALA A 249 27.25 10.58 -7.32
N ASP A 250 26.04 10.55 -7.85
CA ASP A 250 25.15 11.72 -7.89
C ASP A 250 24.12 11.60 -6.75
N ASN A 251 24.40 12.24 -5.63
CA ASN A 251 23.52 12.22 -4.46
C ASN A 251 22.21 13.02 -4.65
N LYS A 252 22.06 13.75 -5.75
CA LYS A 252 20.79 14.44 -6.08
C LYS A 252 19.81 13.50 -6.80
N THR A 253 20.33 12.61 -7.63
CA THR A 253 19.50 11.66 -8.40
C THR A 253 19.53 10.25 -7.79
N GLY A 254 20.51 9.93 -6.95
CA GLY A 254 20.64 8.64 -6.30
C GLY A 254 21.15 7.55 -7.24
N VAL A 255 22.11 7.85 -8.11
CA VAL A 255 22.73 6.91 -9.04
C VAL A 255 24.22 7.20 -9.20
N PHE A 256 24.98 6.22 -9.67
CA PHE A 256 26.33 6.42 -10.15
C PHE A 256 26.31 6.75 -11.64
N LYS A 257 26.97 7.84 -12.06
CA LYS A 257 27.03 8.32 -13.45
C LYS A 257 28.46 8.46 -13.94
N ASP A 258 28.71 8.08 -15.21
CA ASP A 258 29.95 8.39 -15.90
C ASP A 258 29.93 9.83 -16.49
N ALA A 259 31.05 10.27 -17.05
CA ALA A 259 31.19 11.59 -17.68
C ALA A 259 30.24 11.81 -18.87
N ARG A 260 29.71 10.75 -19.47
CA ARG A 260 28.75 10.78 -20.59
C ARG A 260 27.31 10.74 -20.12
N GLY A 261 27.08 10.63 -18.81
CA GLY A 261 25.74 10.52 -18.21
C GLY A 261 25.16 9.11 -18.20
N VAL A 262 25.97 8.06 -18.47
CA VAL A 262 25.52 6.67 -18.37
C VAL A 262 25.38 6.30 -16.90
N GLU A 263 24.23 5.77 -16.54
CA GLU A 263 23.88 5.42 -15.17
C GLU A 263 24.12 3.94 -14.89
N LEU A 264 24.71 3.64 -13.71
CA LEU A 264 24.75 2.28 -13.17
C LEU A 264 23.51 2.02 -12.33
N LYS A 265 22.90 0.85 -12.51
CA LYS A 265 21.76 0.36 -11.75
C LYS A 265 22.15 -0.82 -10.86
N PRO A 266 21.52 -0.98 -9.68
CA PRO A 266 20.52 -0.11 -9.08
C PRO A 266 21.11 1.20 -8.53
N GLY A 267 20.26 2.23 -8.41
CA GLY A 267 20.54 3.42 -7.62
C GLY A 267 20.05 3.28 -6.17
N TRP A 268 19.98 4.39 -5.46
CA TRP A 268 19.50 4.46 -4.08
C TRP A 268 18.47 5.56 -3.88
N ARG A 269 17.71 5.43 -2.78
CA ARG A 269 16.70 6.42 -2.43
C ARG A 269 17.33 7.69 -1.91
N VAL A 270 16.89 8.84 -2.47
CA VAL A 270 17.30 10.18 -2.06
C VAL A 270 16.10 11.10 -1.93
N PHE A 271 16.27 12.17 -1.16
CA PHE A 271 15.28 13.22 -1.03
C PHE A 271 15.36 14.16 -2.25
N VAL A 272 14.25 14.28 -2.99
CA VAL A 272 14.15 15.12 -4.20
C VAL A 272 13.29 16.38 -4.01
N GLY A 273 12.83 16.63 -2.78
CA GLY A 273 11.96 17.77 -2.46
C GLY A 273 10.63 17.71 -3.20
N THR A 274 10.21 18.83 -3.75
CA THR A 274 8.91 18.97 -4.45
C THR A 274 8.92 18.52 -5.91
N LYS A 275 10.00 17.89 -6.39
CA LYS A 275 10.14 17.49 -7.80
C LYS A 275 8.95 16.65 -8.29
N ASN A 276 8.51 15.67 -7.50
CA ASN A 276 7.37 14.82 -7.88
C ASN A 276 6.08 15.63 -8.05
N TYR A 277 5.88 16.68 -7.24
CA TYR A 277 4.72 17.57 -7.35
C TYR A 277 4.77 18.46 -8.60
N THR A 278 5.96 18.95 -8.96
CA THR A 278 6.10 19.72 -10.20
C THR A 278 5.96 18.82 -11.43
N GLU A 279 6.47 17.61 -11.40
CA GLU A 279 6.42 16.64 -12.50
C GLU A 279 4.97 16.24 -12.86
N MET A 280 4.04 16.19 -11.88
CA MET A 280 2.62 15.95 -12.15
C MET A 280 2.03 16.96 -13.15
N PHE A 281 2.48 18.22 -13.12
CA PHE A 281 1.91 19.30 -13.92
C PHE A 281 2.79 19.69 -15.12
N THR A 282 4.07 19.37 -15.09
CA THR A 282 5.06 19.80 -16.11
C THR A 282 5.73 18.64 -16.85
N GLY A 283 5.56 17.40 -16.37
CA GLY A 283 6.13 16.21 -17.00
C GLY A 283 5.57 16.00 -18.40
N SER A 284 6.43 15.75 -19.39
CA SER A 284 6.07 15.69 -20.80
C SER A 284 5.05 14.61 -21.15
N GLU A 285 5.10 13.46 -20.45
CA GLU A 285 4.22 12.32 -20.74
C GLU A 285 2.93 12.31 -19.92
N LEU A 286 3.00 12.67 -18.63
CA LEU A 286 1.92 12.43 -17.67
C LEU A 286 1.11 13.68 -17.32
N ALA A 287 1.61 14.91 -17.56
CA ALA A 287 0.91 16.13 -17.16
C ALA A 287 -0.46 16.28 -17.88
N GLY A 288 -0.51 16.04 -19.17
CA GLY A 288 -1.76 16.08 -19.93
C GLY A 288 -2.79 15.06 -19.44
N PRO A 289 -2.45 13.77 -19.39
CA PRO A 289 -3.30 12.72 -18.80
C PRO A 289 -3.72 13.01 -17.36
N PHE A 290 -2.82 13.54 -16.54
CA PHE A 290 -3.13 13.90 -15.15
C PHE A 290 -4.25 14.96 -15.04
N VAL A 291 -4.13 16.05 -15.81
CA VAL A 291 -5.17 17.10 -15.82
C VAL A 291 -6.50 16.55 -16.32
N LYS A 292 -6.49 15.71 -17.38
CA LYS A 292 -7.71 15.07 -17.88
C LYS A 292 -8.34 14.13 -16.84
N ALA A 293 -7.52 13.31 -16.16
CA ALA A 293 -7.99 12.44 -15.09
C ALA A 293 -8.53 13.24 -13.89
N LEU A 294 -7.92 14.38 -13.55
CA LEU A 294 -8.40 15.29 -12.52
C LEU A 294 -9.78 15.83 -12.86
N ILE A 295 -9.94 16.41 -14.06
CA ILE A 295 -11.23 16.94 -14.53
C ILE A 295 -12.28 15.83 -14.55
N TRP A 296 -11.92 14.66 -15.10
CA TRP A 296 -12.82 13.52 -15.15
C TRP A 296 -13.22 13.02 -13.76
N SER A 297 -12.31 12.97 -12.79
CA SER A 297 -12.62 12.60 -11.41
C SER A 297 -13.67 13.53 -10.80
N PHE A 298 -13.57 14.85 -11.04
CA PHE A 298 -14.58 15.82 -10.61
C PHE A 298 -15.94 15.62 -11.31
N VAL A 299 -15.93 15.50 -12.63
CA VAL A 299 -17.16 15.33 -13.43
C VAL A 299 -17.84 14.03 -13.05
N PHE A 300 -17.09 12.93 -13.00
CA PHE A 300 -17.62 11.61 -12.61
C PHE A 300 -18.25 11.65 -11.21
N SER A 301 -17.56 12.20 -10.22
CA SER A 301 -18.05 12.24 -8.84
C SER A 301 -19.31 13.11 -8.72
N LEU A 302 -19.29 14.29 -9.34
CA LEU A 302 -20.42 15.22 -9.29
C LEU A 302 -21.65 14.64 -10.00
N VAL A 303 -21.49 14.15 -11.23
CA VAL A 303 -22.59 13.57 -12.01
C VAL A 303 -23.14 12.32 -11.32
N SER A 304 -22.26 11.48 -10.77
CA SER A 304 -22.65 10.29 -10.00
C SER A 304 -23.51 10.63 -8.79
N VAL A 305 -23.09 11.60 -7.98
CA VAL A 305 -23.87 12.01 -6.79
C VAL A 305 -25.20 12.61 -7.19
N LEU A 306 -25.19 13.53 -8.17
CA LEU A 306 -26.42 14.21 -8.60
C LEU A 306 -27.41 13.23 -9.23
N SER A 307 -26.95 12.32 -10.10
CA SER A 307 -27.84 11.35 -10.78
C SER A 307 -28.40 10.30 -9.81
N THR A 308 -27.56 9.75 -8.92
CA THR A 308 -28.00 8.77 -7.91
C THR A 308 -28.95 9.41 -6.90
N PHE A 309 -28.70 10.65 -6.46
CA PHE A 309 -29.59 11.39 -5.59
C PHE A 309 -30.92 11.72 -6.28
N ALA A 310 -30.90 12.22 -7.51
CA ALA A 310 -32.10 12.56 -8.26
C ALA A 310 -32.99 11.33 -8.48
N LEU A 311 -32.42 10.20 -8.93
CA LEU A 311 -33.16 8.95 -9.11
C LEU A 311 -33.63 8.39 -7.76
N GLY A 312 -32.75 8.38 -6.75
CA GLY A 312 -33.12 7.91 -5.41
C GLY A 312 -34.24 8.72 -4.78
N LEU A 313 -34.20 10.06 -4.87
CA LEU A 313 -35.24 10.95 -4.38
C LEU A 313 -36.56 10.77 -5.15
N PHE A 314 -36.49 10.68 -6.48
CA PHE A 314 -37.65 10.42 -7.30
C PHE A 314 -38.38 9.13 -6.89
N LEU A 315 -37.64 8.02 -6.80
CA LEU A 315 -38.18 6.74 -6.36
C LEU A 315 -38.68 6.78 -4.91
N ALA A 316 -37.96 7.47 -4.03
CA ALA A 316 -38.36 7.65 -2.63
C ALA A 316 -39.72 8.38 -2.54
N MET A 317 -39.92 9.44 -3.33
CA MET A 317 -41.21 10.13 -3.38
C MET A 317 -42.35 9.23 -3.87
N VAL A 318 -42.13 8.47 -4.96
CA VAL A 318 -43.11 7.55 -5.51
C VAL A 318 -43.51 6.49 -4.48
N PHE A 319 -42.52 5.86 -3.84
CA PHE A 319 -42.76 4.76 -2.88
C PHE A 319 -42.97 5.21 -1.43
N HIS A 320 -42.88 6.50 -1.14
CA HIS A 320 -43.33 7.08 0.12
C HIS A 320 -44.88 7.17 0.17
N ASP A 321 -45.56 7.38 -0.97
CA ASP A 321 -47.01 7.52 -1.04
C ASP A 321 -47.71 6.24 -0.56
N LYS A 322 -48.57 6.39 0.46
CA LYS A 322 -49.33 5.29 1.07
C LYS A 322 -50.36 4.64 0.09
N ARG A 323 -50.71 5.34 -0.99
CA ARG A 323 -51.65 4.86 -2.03
C ARG A 323 -51.04 3.80 -2.94
N VAL A 324 -49.71 3.69 -3.02
CA VAL A 324 -49.01 2.67 -3.83
C VAL A 324 -49.19 1.30 -3.20
N LYS A 325 -50.00 0.46 -3.85
CA LYS A 325 -50.22 -0.93 -3.42
C LYS A 325 -48.93 -1.74 -3.61
N GLY A 326 -48.57 -2.59 -2.62
CA GLY A 326 -47.38 -3.43 -2.71
C GLY A 326 -46.06 -2.68 -2.51
N ARG A 327 -46.06 -1.44 -2.06
CA ARG A 327 -44.86 -0.58 -1.91
C ARG A 327 -43.67 -1.24 -1.21
N LYS A 328 -43.94 -2.09 -0.19
CA LYS A 328 -42.86 -2.81 0.54
C LYS A 328 -42.10 -3.78 -0.36
N ILE A 329 -42.81 -4.46 -1.28
CA ILE A 329 -42.19 -5.40 -2.23
C ILE A 329 -41.32 -4.61 -3.22
N TYR A 330 -41.81 -3.52 -3.79
CA TYR A 330 -41.02 -2.68 -4.69
C TYR A 330 -39.82 -2.06 -4.00
N GLN A 331 -39.98 -1.57 -2.77
CA GLN A 331 -38.85 -1.06 -1.96
C GLN A 331 -37.78 -2.14 -1.74
N SER A 332 -38.18 -3.38 -1.42
CA SER A 332 -37.24 -4.48 -1.27
C SER A 332 -36.54 -4.83 -2.58
N LEU A 333 -37.25 -4.83 -3.70
CA LEU A 333 -36.65 -5.09 -5.02
C LEU A 333 -35.68 -3.99 -5.46
N LEU A 334 -36.01 -2.73 -5.18
CA LEU A 334 -35.14 -1.58 -5.50
C LEU A 334 -33.84 -1.60 -4.71
N ILE A 335 -33.80 -2.20 -3.51
CA ILE A 335 -32.63 -2.31 -2.69
C ILE A 335 -31.73 -3.50 -3.13
N LEU A 336 -32.29 -4.45 -3.91
CA LEU A 336 -31.59 -5.68 -4.27
C LEU A 336 -30.20 -5.46 -4.91
N PRO A 337 -29.98 -4.49 -5.83
CA PRO A 337 -28.65 -4.23 -6.38
C PRO A 337 -27.59 -3.91 -5.33
N TYR A 338 -27.99 -3.27 -4.22
CA TYR A 338 -27.07 -2.93 -3.13
C TYR A 338 -26.61 -4.14 -2.32
N ALA A 339 -27.35 -5.26 -2.38
CA ALA A 339 -26.98 -6.49 -1.68
C ALA A 339 -25.83 -7.25 -2.38
N PHE A 340 -25.56 -6.96 -3.66
CA PHE A 340 -24.48 -7.61 -4.40
C PHE A 340 -23.14 -6.90 -4.16
N PRO A 341 -22.03 -7.66 -4.06
CA PRO A 341 -20.70 -7.07 -4.01
C PRO A 341 -20.42 -6.22 -5.26
N ALA A 342 -20.14 -4.93 -5.06
CA ALA A 342 -20.01 -3.96 -6.15
C ALA A 342 -18.98 -4.37 -7.22
N PHE A 343 -17.83 -4.95 -6.80
CA PHE A 343 -16.80 -5.38 -7.73
C PHE A 343 -17.23 -6.54 -8.64
N LEU A 344 -17.99 -7.52 -8.11
CA LEU A 344 -18.54 -8.63 -8.91
C LEU A 344 -19.60 -8.12 -9.89
N SER A 345 -20.50 -7.27 -9.42
CA SER A 345 -21.50 -6.64 -10.29
C SER A 345 -20.86 -5.86 -11.44
N THR A 346 -19.76 -5.15 -11.15
CA THR A 346 -19.01 -4.42 -12.18
C THR A 346 -18.39 -5.34 -13.24
N LEU A 347 -17.85 -6.50 -12.84
CA LEU A 347 -17.35 -7.50 -13.78
C LEU A 347 -18.46 -8.10 -14.65
N VAL A 348 -19.65 -8.33 -14.08
CA VAL A 348 -20.81 -8.76 -14.87
C VAL A 348 -21.19 -7.70 -15.90
N TRP A 349 -21.24 -6.41 -15.49
CA TRP A 349 -21.50 -5.30 -16.41
C TRP A 349 -20.43 -5.18 -17.51
N HIS A 350 -19.13 -5.42 -17.18
CA HIS A 350 -18.07 -5.48 -18.18
C HIS A 350 -18.38 -6.53 -19.26
N GLY A 351 -18.78 -7.74 -18.85
CA GLY A 351 -19.20 -8.79 -19.79
C GLY A 351 -20.45 -8.44 -20.58
N MET A 352 -21.46 -7.84 -19.95
CA MET A 352 -22.71 -7.42 -20.61
C MET A 352 -22.50 -6.31 -21.65
N LEU A 353 -21.52 -5.44 -21.43
CA LEU A 353 -21.15 -4.32 -22.32
C LEU A 353 -20.07 -4.70 -23.35
N ASN A 354 -19.70 -5.98 -23.45
CA ASN A 354 -18.76 -6.44 -24.45
C ASN A 354 -19.27 -6.13 -25.86
N LYS A 355 -18.37 -5.67 -26.75
CA LYS A 355 -18.70 -5.23 -28.10
C LYS A 355 -19.29 -6.35 -28.97
N ASP A 356 -18.72 -7.53 -28.93
CA ASP A 356 -19.04 -8.61 -29.84
C ASP A 356 -20.09 -9.59 -29.28
N PHE A 357 -20.00 -9.93 -28.00
CA PHE A 357 -20.83 -10.95 -27.36
C PHE A 357 -21.65 -10.43 -26.19
N GLY A 358 -21.60 -9.11 -25.91
CA GLY A 358 -22.29 -8.51 -24.77
C GLY A 358 -23.80 -8.57 -24.88
N PHE A 359 -24.45 -8.96 -23.77
CA PHE A 359 -25.91 -9.06 -23.68
C PHE A 359 -26.62 -7.77 -24.12
N ILE A 360 -26.06 -6.60 -23.80
CA ILE A 360 -26.65 -5.30 -24.15
C ILE A 360 -26.75 -5.16 -25.67
N ASN A 361 -25.67 -5.44 -26.41
CA ASN A 361 -25.68 -5.37 -27.88
C ASN A 361 -26.59 -6.41 -28.50
N GLN A 362 -26.58 -7.64 -28.00
CA GLN A 362 -27.37 -8.72 -28.57
C GLN A 362 -28.87 -8.51 -28.35
N PHE A 363 -29.29 -8.14 -27.15
CA PHE A 363 -30.68 -8.09 -26.77
C PHE A 363 -31.34 -6.75 -27.12
N PHE A 364 -30.69 -5.61 -26.81
CA PHE A 364 -31.31 -4.29 -27.00
C PHE A 364 -31.00 -3.65 -28.34
N PHE A 365 -29.89 -4.02 -28.99
CA PHE A 365 -29.41 -3.40 -30.24
C PHE A 365 -29.33 -4.39 -31.42
N GLY A 366 -30.03 -5.53 -31.33
CA GLY A 366 -30.13 -6.49 -32.43
C GLY A 366 -28.80 -7.07 -32.90
N GLY A 367 -27.79 -7.19 -32.03
CA GLY A 367 -26.47 -7.69 -32.37
C GLY A 367 -25.52 -6.62 -32.95
N ALA A 368 -25.84 -5.32 -32.83
CA ALA A 368 -24.92 -4.26 -33.21
C ALA A 368 -23.60 -4.31 -32.38
N HIS A 369 -22.47 -4.06 -33.04
CA HIS A 369 -21.15 -4.08 -32.39
C HIS A 369 -20.80 -2.69 -31.79
N ILE A 370 -21.59 -2.20 -30.84
CA ILE A 370 -21.36 -0.91 -30.20
C ILE A 370 -20.19 -1.04 -29.21
N PRO A 371 -19.12 -0.23 -29.36
CA PRO A 371 -17.89 -0.36 -28.54
C PRO A 371 -18.01 0.39 -27.21
N TRP A 372 -18.92 -0.06 -26.33
CA TRP A 372 -19.26 0.58 -25.06
C TRP A 372 -18.06 0.90 -24.17
N LEU A 373 -17.01 0.07 -24.20
CA LEU A 373 -15.83 0.18 -23.34
C LEU A 373 -14.57 0.58 -24.11
N GLU A 374 -14.61 0.59 -25.45
CA GLU A 374 -13.45 0.86 -26.31
C GLU A 374 -13.45 2.31 -26.85
N ASP A 375 -14.60 2.98 -26.87
CA ASP A 375 -14.72 4.40 -27.21
C ASP A 375 -14.71 5.25 -25.94
N GLY A 376 -13.93 6.33 -25.92
CA GLY A 376 -13.71 7.14 -24.71
C GLY A 376 -14.98 7.77 -24.14
N TRP A 377 -15.93 8.22 -25.01
CA TRP A 377 -17.18 8.80 -24.55
C TRP A 377 -18.19 7.75 -24.12
N LEU A 378 -18.33 6.67 -24.89
CA LEU A 378 -19.21 5.56 -24.52
C LEU A 378 -18.76 4.90 -23.23
N ALA A 379 -17.46 4.75 -23.02
CA ALA A 379 -16.89 4.21 -21.79
C ALA A 379 -17.21 5.08 -20.57
N LYS A 380 -17.13 6.42 -20.69
CA LYS A 380 -17.53 7.35 -19.64
C LYS A 380 -19.03 7.25 -19.33
N LEU A 381 -19.88 7.17 -20.37
CA LEU A 381 -21.33 6.98 -20.20
C LEU A 381 -21.64 5.62 -19.54
N SER A 382 -20.95 4.57 -19.96
CA SER A 382 -21.08 3.23 -19.36
C SER A 382 -20.72 3.24 -17.89
N ILE A 383 -19.60 3.90 -17.51
CA ILE A 383 -19.21 4.06 -16.10
C ILE A 383 -20.29 4.78 -15.30
N LEU A 384 -20.82 5.91 -15.82
CA LEU A 384 -21.88 6.66 -15.15
C LEU A 384 -23.18 5.84 -15.01
N GLY A 385 -23.55 5.08 -16.05
CA GLY A 385 -24.73 4.21 -16.03
C GLY A 385 -24.62 3.07 -15.02
N VAL A 386 -23.47 2.38 -15.01
CA VAL A 386 -23.21 1.30 -14.05
C VAL A 386 -23.14 1.86 -12.62
N ASN A 387 -22.48 3.02 -12.43
CA ASN A 387 -22.41 3.66 -11.12
C ASN A 387 -23.79 4.14 -10.63
N LEU A 388 -24.63 4.63 -11.53
CA LEU A 388 -26.01 4.97 -11.22
C LEU A 388 -26.78 3.74 -10.73
N TRP A 389 -26.66 2.60 -11.43
CA TRP A 389 -27.30 1.34 -11.05
C TRP A 389 -26.82 0.81 -9.69
N LEU A 390 -25.54 0.93 -9.38
CA LEU A 390 -24.96 0.53 -8.09
C LEU A 390 -25.34 1.48 -6.94
N GLY A 391 -25.42 2.78 -7.21
CA GLY A 391 -25.53 3.82 -6.19
C GLY A 391 -26.95 4.28 -5.87
N PHE A 392 -27.90 4.17 -6.82
CA PHE A 392 -29.27 4.68 -6.58
C PHE A 392 -29.98 4.02 -5.40
N PRO A 393 -29.78 2.70 -5.07
CA PRO A 393 -30.51 2.09 -3.97
C PRO A 393 -30.13 2.68 -2.61
N TYR A 394 -28.86 3.02 -2.42
CA TYR A 394 -28.40 3.71 -1.22
C TYR A 394 -29.05 5.10 -1.10
N MET A 395 -29.03 5.90 -2.18
CA MET A 395 -29.65 7.22 -2.19
C MET A 395 -31.17 7.14 -2.02
N PHE A 396 -31.81 6.10 -2.57
CA PHE A 396 -33.23 5.82 -2.34
C PHE A 396 -33.54 5.62 -0.84
N LEU A 397 -32.73 4.82 -0.12
CA LEU A 397 -32.92 4.61 1.30
C LEU A 397 -32.70 5.89 2.11
N VAL A 398 -31.65 6.65 1.78
CA VAL A 398 -31.35 7.94 2.43
C VAL A 398 -32.51 8.93 2.23
N CYS A 399 -32.96 9.10 0.99
CA CYS A 399 -34.05 10.01 0.69
C CYS A 399 -35.41 9.55 1.28
N LEU A 400 -35.68 8.23 1.28
CA LEU A 400 -36.88 7.69 1.90
C LEU A 400 -36.89 7.94 3.42
N GLY A 401 -35.74 7.75 4.10
CA GLY A 401 -35.58 8.07 5.51
C GLY A 401 -35.77 9.55 5.80
N ALA A 402 -35.16 10.41 4.99
CA ALA A 402 -35.33 11.86 5.08
C ALA A 402 -36.80 12.30 4.90
N LEU A 403 -37.51 11.76 3.88
CA LEU A 403 -38.91 12.04 3.67
C LEU A 403 -39.81 11.55 4.82
N GLN A 404 -39.47 10.42 5.43
CA GLN A 404 -40.20 9.86 6.57
C GLN A 404 -40.02 10.66 7.87
N SER A 405 -38.93 11.40 8.00
CA SER A 405 -38.66 12.26 9.16
C SER A 405 -39.38 13.62 9.10
N LEU A 406 -39.94 14.00 7.93
CA LEU A 406 -40.64 15.25 7.80
C LEU A 406 -42.02 15.17 8.50
N PRO A 407 -42.37 16.17 9.35
CA PRO A 407 -43.69 16.25 9.94
C PRO A 407 -44.79 16.40 8.88
N SER A 408 -45.89 15.63 8.98
CA SER A 408 -47.05 15.72 8.05
C SER A 408 -47.67 17.11 8.00
N ASP A 409 -47.61 17.80 9.16
CA ASP A 409 -48.22 19.13 9.34
C ASP A 409 -47.64 20.18 8.37
N VAL A 410 -46.37 20.07 8.02
CA VAL A 410 -45.68 20.97 7.06
C VAL A 410 -46.29 20.81 5.65
N GLU A 411 -46.57 19.56 5.26
CA GLU A 411 -47.18 19.27 3.96
C GLU A 411 -48.68 19.70 3.95
N GLU A 412 -49.40 19.50 5.05
CA GLU A 412 -50.78 19.91 5.19
C GLU A 412 -50.91 21.44 5.19
N ALA A 413 -50.02 22.15 5.90
CA ALA A 413 -49.99 23.61 5.87
C ALA A 413 -49.76 24.15 4.44
N ALA A 414 -48.78 23.60 3.71
CA ALA A 414 -48.54 23.99 2.32
C ALA A 414 -49.76 23.78 1.41
N LYS A 415 -50.53 22.71 1.63
CA LYS A 415 -51.79 22.45 0.89
C LYS A 415 -52.88 23.44 1.27
N MET A 416 -52.97 23.82 2.56
CA MET A 416 -53.94 24.83 3.02
C MET A 416 -53.65 26.21 2.41
N ASP A 417 -52.36 26.52 2.19
CA ASP A 417 -51.89 27.73 1.50
C ASP A 417 -52.06 27.65 -0.03
N GLY A 418 -52.70 26.59 -0.56
CA GLY A 418 -52.98 26.41 -1.98
C GLY A 418 -51.78 26.00 -2.83
N ALA A 419 -50.70 25.48 -2.23
CA ALA A 419 -49.54 25.03 -2.98
C ALA A 419 -49.86 23.74 -3.77
N THR A 420 -49.54 23.75 -5.07
CA THR A 420 -49.58 22.52 -5.89
C THR A 420 -48.54 21.52 -5.45
N GLY A 421 -48.72 20.23 -5.77
CA GLY A 421 -47.73 19.18 -5.39
C GLY A 421 -46.31 19.47 -5.86
N LEU A 422 -46.14 20.04 -7.06
CA LEU A 422 -44.82 20.44 -7.59
C LEU A 422 -44.25 21.62 -6.81
N ARG A 423 -45.04 22.60 -6.45
CA ARG A 423 -44.60 23.74 -5.62
C ARG A 423 -44.23 23.29 -4.21
N THR A 424 -45.03 22.42 -3.60
CA THR A 424 -44.71 21.81 -2.30
C THR A 424 -43.39 21.02 -2.37
N PHE A 425 -43.13 20.32 -3.48
CA PHE A 425 -41.87 19.61 -3.66
C PHE A 425 -40.68 20.58 -3.67
N TRP A 426 -40.66 21.55 -4.58
CA TRP A 426 -39.50 22.42 -4.76
C TRP A 426 -39.28 23.42 -3.60
N SER A 427 -40.36 23.93 -2.98
CA SER A 427 -40.29 24.98 -1.98
C SER A 427 -40.26 24.45 -0.54
N VAL A 428 -40.69 23.20 -0.31
CA VAL A 428 -40.81 22.64 1.04
C VAL A 428 -40.01 21.33 1.19
N LYS A 429 -40.38 20.29 0.41
CA LYS A 429 -39.80 18.95 0.61
C LYS A 429 -38.31 18.90 0.25
N LEU A 430 -37.94 19.38 -0.93
CA LEU A 430 -36.55 19.30 -1.40
C LEU A 430 -35.56 20.07 -0.50
N PRO A 431 -35.83 21.31 -0.06
CA PRO A 431 -34.91 22.00 0.86
C PRO A 431 -34.74 21.25 2.19
N LEU A 432 -35.80 20.71 2.77
CA LEU A 432 -35.74 19.96 4.03
C LEU A 432 -34.98 18.63 3.88
N VAL A 433 -35.25 17.92 2.77
CA VAL A 433 -34.49 16.69 2.44
C VAL A 433 -33.01 17.02 2.23
N LEU A 434 -32.67 18.09 1.50
CA LEU A 434 -31.29 18.51 1.29
C LEU A 434 -30.61 18.87 2.60
N GLN A 435 -31.29 19.60 3.51
CA GLN A 435 -30.72 19.93 4.82
C GLN A 435 -30.24 18.69 5.58
N SER A 436 -31.04 17.61 5.57
CA SER A 436 -30.67 16.36 6.25
C SER A 436 -29.70 15.48 5.47
N THR A 437 -29.62 15.61 4.14
CA THR A 437 -28.84 14.69 3.29
C THR A 437 -27.52 15.28 2.78
N VAL A 438 -27.32 16.62 2.80
CA VAL A 438 -26.08 17.25 2.30
C VAL A 438 -24.80 16.66 2.89
N PRO A 439 -24.68 16.34 4.19
CA PRO A 439 -23.48 15.69 4.71
C PRO A 439 -23.19 14.35 4.03
N LEU A 440 -24.24 13.56 3.75
CA LEU A 440 -24.12 12.27 3.05
C LEU A 440 -23.78 12.45 1.56
N LEU A 441 -24.27 13.51 0.91
CA LEU A 441 -23.91 13.84 -0.47
C LEU A 441 -22.43 14.23 -0.59
N ILE A 442 -21.90 14.98 0.37
CA ILE A 442 -20.46 15.33 0.44
C ILE A 442 -19.63 14.06 0.63
N ALA A 443 -20.03 13.17 1.54
CA ALA A 443 -19.36 11.89 1.75
C ALA A 443 -19.42 11.00 0.49
N SER A 444 -20.56 10.98 -0.21
CA SER A 444 -20.72 10.24 -1.48
C SER A 444 -19.87 10.81 -2.60
N PHE A 445 -19.67 12.14 -2.64
CA PHE A 445 -18.73 12.76 -3.58
C PHE A 445 -17.30 12.28 -3.33
N ALA A 446 -16.84 12.32 -2.08
CA ALA A 446 -15.51 11.85 -1.71
C ALA A 446 -15.32 10.35 -2.01
N PHE A 447 -16.35 9.53 -1.78
CA PHE A 447 -16.36 8.11 -2.13
C PHE A 447 -16.20 7.89 -3.63
N ASN A 448 -17.01 8.57 -4.47
CA ASN A 448 -16.94 8.45 -5.92
C ASN A 448 -15.62 9.00 -6.47
N PHE A 449 -15.08 10.08 -5.89
CA PHE A 449 -13.78 10.64 -6.30
C PHE A 449 -12.63 9.64 -6.16
N ASN A 450 -12.74 8.72 -5.20
CA ASN A 450 -11.79 7.64 -4.93
C ASN A 450 -12.30 6.26 -5.37
N ASN A 451 -13.27 6.18 -6.30
CA ASN A 451 -13.84 4.92 -6.72
C ASN A 451 -12.94 4.16 -7.70
N PHE A 452 -11.88 3.57 -7.17
CA PHE A 452 -10.94 2.74 -7.91
C PHE A 452 -11.60 1.50 -8.51
N SER A 453 -12.39 0.77 -7.70
CA SER A 453 -12.88 -0.55 -8.06
C SER A 453 -13.79 -0.53 -9.28
N LEU A 454 -14.71 0.43 -9.37
CA LEU A 454 -15.60 0.57 -10.51
C LEU A 454 -14.80 0.82 -11.80
N ILE A 455 -13.91 1.81 -11.79
CA ILE A 455 -13.13 2.19 -12.97
C ILE A 455 -12.22 1.04 -13.42
N TYR A 456 -11.49 0.45 -12.47
CA TYR A 456 -10.52 -0.60 -12.79
C TYR A 456 -11.18 -1.88 -13.29
N MET A 457 -12.31 -2.29 -12.72
CA MET A 457 -13.00 -3.52 -13.09
C MET A 457 -13.88 -3.37 -14.35
N LEU A 458 -14.41 -2.16 -14.63
CA LEU A 458 -15.28 -1.96 -15.78
C LEU A 458 -14.50 -1.68 -17.06
N THR A 459 -13.55 -0.75 -17.04
CA THR A 459 -12.84 -0.27 -18.23
C THR A 459 -11.32 -0.46 -18.16
N GLY A 460 -10.79 -0.83 -16.97
CA GLY A 460 -9.35 -0.79 -16.73
C GLY A 460 -8.76 0.62 -16.91
N GLY A 461 -9.60 1.68 -16.90
CA GLY A 461 -9.20 3.05 -17.20
C GLY A 461 -9.11 3.37 -18.69
N GLY A 462 -9.37 2.39 -19.58
CA GLY A 462 -9.28 2.56 -21.04
C GLY A 462 -10.39 3.40 -21.66
N PRO A 463 -10.27 3.71 -22.96
CA PRO A 463 -9.13 3.41 -23.86
C PRO A 463 -7.85 4.14 -23.47
N ASN A 464 -6.72 3.46 -23.63
CA ASN A 464 -5.42 4.01 -23.20
C ASN A 464 -4.92 5.11 -24.16
N TYR A 465 -4.24 6.10 -23.59
CA TYR A 465 -3.52 7.11 -24.38
C TYR A 465 -2.33 6.48 -25.11
N LYS A 466 -2.08 6.96 -26.32
CA LYS A 466 -0.93 6.52 -27.14
C LYS A 466 0.34 7.26 -26.71
N ASN A 467 1.50 6.62 -26.91
CA ASN A 467 2.83 7.21 -26.68
C ASN A 467 3.12 7.61 -25.22
N ILE A 468 2.61 6.83 -24.27
CA ILE A 468 2.86 7.01 -22.83
C ILE A 468 3.42 5.70 -22.28
N SER A 469 4.45 5.79 -21.43
CA SER A 469 5.12 4.64 -20.82
C SER A 469 4.26 3.88 -19.79
N VAL A 470 3.25 4.55 -19.21
CA VAL A 470 2.31 3.98 -18.25
C VAL A 470 0.94 3.79 -18.93
N PRO A 471 0.23 2.67 -18.75
CA PRO A 471 -1.04 2.38 -19.41
C PRO A 471 -2.22 3.19 -18.84
N VAL A 472 -2.12 4.52 -18.86
CA VAL A 472 -3.17 5.46 -18.44
C VAL A 472 -4.12 5.72 -19.61
N GLY A 473 -5.42 5.83 -19.35
CA GLY A 473 -6.44 6.01 -20.36
C GLY A 473 -7.46 7.10 -20.05
N GLU A 474 -8.43 7.22 -20.96
CA GLU A 474 -9.42 8.31 -20.97
C GLU A 474 -10.44 8.25 -19.84
N THR A 475 -10.66 7.06 -19.27
CA THR A 475 -11.60 6.85 -18.17
C THR A 475 -10.92 6.69 -16.82
N ASP A 476 -9.59 6.80 -16.77
CA ASP A 476 -8.89 6.81 -15.50
C ASP A 476 -9.31 8.02 -14.64
N VAL A 477 -9.66 7.75 -13.41
CA VAL A 477 -9.73 8.74 -12.34
C VAL A 477 -8.38 8.83 -11.63
N LEU A 478 -8.16 9.87 -10.83
CA LEU A 478 -6.85 10.08 -10.21
C LEU A 478 -6.33 8.85 -9.44
N ILE A 479 -7.19 8.19 -8.67
CA ILE A 479 -6.75 7.02 -7.87
C ILE A 479 -6.35 5.82 -8.74
N SER A 480 -7.03 5.58 -9.87
CA SER A 480 -6.63 4.50 -10.79
C SER A 480 -5.35 4.83 -11.55
N MET A 481 -5.12 6.11 -11.88
CA MET A 481 -3.86 6.57 -12.44
C MET A 481 -2.70 6.40 -11.45
N VAL A 482 -2.89 6.75 -10.17
CA VAL A 482 -1.91 6.52 -9.10
C VAL A 482 -1.53 5.05 -9.01
N TYR A 483 -2.52 4.17 -9.00
CA TYR A 483 -2.28 2.73 -8.98
C TYR A 483 -1.42 2.26 -10.17
N LYS A 484 -1.72 2.74 -11.37
CA LYS A 484 -0.99 2.36 -12.57
C LYS A 484 0.47 2.84 -12.55
N ILE A 485 0.71 4.05 -12.07
CA ILE A 485 2.07 4.61 -11.90
C ILE A 485 2.86 3.83 -10.84
N ALA A 486 2.19 3.40 -9.77
CA ALA A 486 2.84 2.65 -8.70
C ALA A 486 3.11 1.18 -9.05
N PHE A 487 2.20 0.51 -9.82
CA PHE A 487 2.20 -0.95 -9.89
C PHE A 487 2.07 -1.54 -11.31
N ALA A 488 1.49 -0.82 -12.28
CA ALA A 488 1.16 -1.38 -13.59
C ALA A 488 2.11 -0.94 -14.71
N GLY A 489 2.98 0.05 -14.48
CA GLY A 489 4.01 0.48 -15.43
C GLY A 489 5.24 -0.43 -15.41
N GLY A 490 6.00 -0.46 -16.50
CA GLY A 490 7.28 -1.19 -16.57
C GLY A 490 8.35 -0.64 -15.61
N SER A 491 8.12 0.52 -15.01
CA SER A 491 9.04 1.23 -14.10
C SER A 491 8.24 1.88 -12.95
N PRO A 492 7.88 1.13 -11.89
CA PRO A 492 7.16 1.65 -10.75
C PRO A 492 7.79 2.90 -10.14
N ASN A 493 7.00 3.97 -9.99
CA ASN A 493 7.42 5.25 -9.40
C ASN A 493 6.56 5.56 -8.16
N TYR A 494 7.00 5.06 -7.01
CA TYR A 494 6.26 5.23 -5.75
C TYR A 494 6.33 6.68 -5.23
N GLY A 495 7.42 7.42 -5.51
CA GLY A 495 7.55 8.83 -5.14
C GLY A 495 6.49 9.69 -5.81
N LEU A 496 6.35 9.58 -7.13
CA LEU A 496 5.34 10.29 -7.91
C LEU A 496 3.91 9.86 -7.52
N ALA A 497 3.67 8.55 -7.41
CA ALA A 497 2.37 8.02 -6.97
C ALA A 497 1.97 8.53 -5.58
N SER A 498 2.92 8.62 -4.65
CA SER A 498 2.69 9.17 -3.31
C SER A 498 2.40 10.68 -3.36
N ALA A 499 3.09 11.44 -4.20
CA ALA A 499 2.82 12.87 -4.38
C ALA A 499 1.39 13.10 -4.92
N MET A 500 0.98 12.30 -5.92
CA MET A 500 -0.40 12.32 -6.42
C MET A 500 -1.42 11.93 -5.36
N SER A 501 -1.11 10.93 -4.51
CA SER A 501 -2.00 10.52 -3.40
C SER A 501 -2.18 11.63 -2.38
N ILE A 502 -1.11 12.34 -2.01
CA ILE A 502 -1.19 13.52 -1.13
C ILE A 502 -1.99 14.64 -1.78
N PHE A 503 -1.81 14.88 -3.09
CA PHE A 503 -2.62 15.85 -3.83
C PHE A 503 -4.11 15.50 -3.79
N ILE A 504 -4.48 14.25 -4.07
CA ILE A 504 -5.86 13.76 -3.96
C ILE A 504 -6.41 13.99 -2.54
N PHE A 505 -5.64 13.63 -1.53
CA PHE A 505 -6.03 13.81 -0.12
C PHE A 505 -6.33 15.28 0.20
N VAL A 506 -5.47 16.20 -0.24
CA VAL A 506 -5.68 17.64 -0.04
C VAL A 506 -6.91 18.14 -0.77
N VAL A 507 -7.11 17.76 -2.04
CA VAL A 507 -8.27 18.15 -2.85
C VAL A 507 -9.57 17.69 -2.20
N VAL A 508 -9.67 16.39 -1.86
CA VAL A 508 -10.87 15.82 -1.22
C VAL A 508 -11.08 16.44 0.17
N GLY A 509 -10.03 16.64 0.94
CA GLY A 509 -10.08 17.28 2.25
C GLY A 509 -10.61 18.71 2.20
N VAL A 510 -10.15 19.52 1.23
CA VAL A 510 -10.64 20.89 1.02
C VAL A 510 -12.12 20.89 0.63
N ILE A 511 -12.54 20.01 -0.29
CA ILE A 511 -13.93 19.89 -0.71
C ILE A 511 -14.83 19.50 0.48
N ALA A 512 -14.42 18.50 1.23
CA ALA A 512 -15.14 18.06 2.42
C ALA A 512 -15.24 19.19 3.46
N TRP A 513 -14.13 19.89 3.75
CA TRP A 513 -14.11 21.01 4.69
C TRP A 513 -15.02 22.15 4.27
N LEU A 514 -14.97 22.55 2.98
CA LEU A 514 -15.85 23.60 2.43
C LEU A 514 -17.33 23.17 2.48
N GLY A 515 -17.59 21.92 2.16
CA GLY A 515 -18.94 21.34 2.21
C GLY A 515 -19.51 21.36 3.62
N PHE A 516 -18.79 20.83 4.60
CA PHE A 516 -19.23 20.80 6.00
C PHE A 516 -19.35 22.19 6.64
N ARG A 517 -18.45 23.12 6.28
CA ARG A 517 -18.58 24.50 6.74
C ARG A 517 -19.89 25.14 6.29
N ARG A 518 -20.34 24.88 5.06
CA ARG A 518 -21.62 25.40 4.54
C ARG A 518 -22.84 24.69 5.15
N THR A 519 -22.71 23.43 5.52
CA THR A 519 -23.80 22.68 6.16
C THR A 519 -24.16 23.23 7.53
N LYS A 520 -23.17 23.64 8.35
CA LYS A 520 -23.45 24.32 9.61
C LYS A 520 -24.26 25.60 9.45
N ALA A 521 -24.00 26.36 8.40
CA ALA A 521 -24.79 27.56 8.09
C ALA A 521 -26.25 27.25 7.66
N LEU A 522 -26.52 26.04 7.17
CA LEU A 522 -27.87 25.58 6.85
C LEU A 522 -28.63 25.02 8.07
N GLU A 523 -27.94 24.57 9.10
CA GLU A 523 -28.54 24.11 10.36
C GLU A 523 -28.95 25.29 11.26
N GLU A 524 -28.34 26.46 11.08
CA GLU A 524 -28.63 27.68 11.84
C GLU A 524 -29.75 28.54 11.21
N LEU A 525 -30.24 28.20 10.01
CA LEU A 525 -31.38 28.81 9.33
C LEU A 525 -32.68 28.04 9.60
#